data_50463a653d3e8af5ecc9cf2c1efa1ab0
#
_entry.id   50463a653d3e8af5ecc9cf2c1efa1ab0
#
_cell.length_a   1.000
_cell.length_b   1.000
_cell.length_c   1.000
_cell.angle_alpha   90.00
_cell.angle_beta   90.00
_cell.angle_gamma   90.00
#
_symmetry.space_group_name_H-M   'P 1'
#
loop_
_entity.id
_entity.type
_entity.pdbx_description
1 polymer ?
#
loop_
_entity_poly.entity_id
_entity_poly.type
_entity_poly.pdbx_seq_one_letter_code
_entity_poly.pdbx_strand_id
1 'polypeptide(L)'
;MNPLSMSGIELLRVAAAGDVPLASISETMPMRPLEVELGYVKMAARADGRHLNPLGGVHGGFAATVLDSVTGCAVHSMLDAGVGYGTVDLHVKMLRPVPRDVELIAEGRVIHLSRSLGVAEGTLKTPDDKIVAHASATCFIQRPQ
;
A
#
# COMPACT_ATOMS: atom_id res chain seq x y z
N MET A 1 -2.08 18.47 14.92
CA MET A 1 -1.75 17.04 14.88
C MET A 1 -0.42 16.87 14.16
N ASN A 2 0.57 16.33 14.84
CA ASN A 2 1.92 16.15 14.27
C ASN A 2 2.12 14.68 13.87
N PRO A 3 2.16 14.37 12.58
CA PRO A 3 2.34 12.98 12.11
C PRO A 3 3.60 12.29 12.64
N LEU A 4 4.66 13.06 12.90
CA LEU A 4 5.94 12.51 13.39
C LEU A 4 5.87 12.02 14.85
N SER A 5 4.84 12.43 15.60
CA SER A 5 4.63 12.00 16.98
C SER A 5 3.67 10.82 17.12
N MET A 6 3.13 10.33 16.00
CA MET A 6 2.19 9.21 15.98
C MET A 6 2.89 7.90 15.65
N SER A 7 2.42 6.81 16.26
CA SER A 7 2.78 5.47 15.78
C SER A 7 2.21 5.26 14.37
N GLY A 8 2.74 4.28 13.66
CA GLY A 8 2.28 3.99 12.30
C GLY A 8 0.78 3.69 12.23
N ILE A 9 0.26 2.90 13.17
CA ILE A 9 -1.17 2.55 13.18
C ILE A 9 -2.05 3.77 13.48
N GLU A 10 -1.62 4.65 14.39
CA GLU A 10 -2.34 5.88 14.68
C GLU A 10 -2.41 6.79 13.45
N LEU A 11 -1.28 6.99 12.78
CA LEU A 11 -1.20 7.81 11.57
C LEU A 11 -2.09 7.26 10.46
N LEU A 12 -2.03 5.95 10.21
CA LEU A 12 -2.84 5.31 9.17
C LEU A 12 -4.33 5.37 9.48
N ARG A 13 -4.73 5.26 10.74
CA ARG A 13 -6.14 5.37 11.16
C ARG A 13 -6.68 6.78 11.00
N VAL A 14 -5.93 7.82 11.36
CA VAL A 14 -6.38 9.20 11.14
C VAL A 14 -6.41 9.54 9.65
N ALA A 15 -5.51 8.97 8.84
CA ALA A 15 -5.55 9.10 7.39
C ALA A 15 -6.79 8.41 6.79
N ALA A 16 -7.12 7.21 7.27
CA ALA A 16 -8.32 6.50 6.83
C ALA A 16 -9.60 7.25 7.20
N ALA A 17 -9.62 7.95 8.33
CA ALA A 17 -10.73 8.78 8.77
C ALA A 17 -10.83 10.12 8.01
N GLY A 18 -9.80 10.50 7.25
CA GLY A 18 -9.77 11.78 6.53
C GLY A 18 -9.30 12.96 7.39
N ASP A 19 -8.76 12.70 8.57
CA ASP A 19 -8.34 13.76 9.51
C ASP A 19 -6.96 14.34 9.18
N VAL A 20 -6.20 13.68 8.33
CA VAL A 20 -4.93 14.17 7.79
C VAL A 20 -4.88 13.93 6.28
N PRO A 21 -4.12 14.74 5.52
CA PRO A 21 -3.95 14.49 4.09
C PRO A 21 -3.29 13.14 3.82
N LEU A 22 -3.72 12.48 2.75
CA LEU A 22 -3.03 11.30 2.22
C LEU A 22 -1.68 11.71 1.63
N ALA A 23 -0.78 10.74 1.47
CA ALA A 23 0.46 10.96 0.74
C ALA A 23 0.16 11.49 -0.68
N SER A 24 0.96 12.44 -1.16
CA SER A 24 0.71 13.12 -2.44
C SER A 24 0.60 12.19 -3.64
N ILE A 25 1.24 11.02 -3.58
CA ILE A 25 1.12 10.01 -4.65
C ILE A 25 -0.33 9.56 -4.86
N SER A 26 -1.17 9.64 -3.83
CA SER A 26 -2.59 9.30 -3.93
C SER A 26 -3.40 10.24 -4.83
N GLU A 27 -2.86 11.40 -5.18
CA GLU A 27 -3.48 12.33 -6.13
C GLU A 27 -3.27 11.87 -7.58
N THR A 28 -2.12 11.27 -7.88
CA THR A 28 -1.77 10.79 -9.22
C THR A 28 -2.09 9.31 -9.42
N MET A 29 -2.04 8.53 -8.34
CA MET A 29 -2.35 7.10 -8.30
C MET A 29 -3.45 6.93 -7.25
N PRO A 30 -4.74 7.09 -7.64
CA PRO A 30 -5.83 7.14 -6.65
C PRO A 30 -5.91 5.90 -5.79
N MET A 31 -5.66 6.09 -4.51
CA MET A 31 -5.74 5.04 -3.49
C MET A 31 -5.99 5.68 -2.12
N ARG A 32 -6.67 4.95 -1.25
CA ARG A 32 -6.94 5.40 0.12
C ARG A 32 -7.09 4.23 1.06
N PRO A 33 -6.68 4.36 2.33
CA PRO A 33 -6.89 3.30 3.31
C PRO A 33 -8.38 3.18 3.66
N LEU A 34 -8.83 1.94 3.85
CA LEU A 34 -10.20 1.59 4.26
C LEU A 34 -10.21 1.00 5.67
N GLU A 35 -9.34 0.03 5.93
CA GLU A 35 -9.22 -0.65 7.21
C GLU A 35 -7.75 -0.72 7.60
N VAL A 36 -7.47 -0.51 8.88
CA VAL A 36 -6.11 -0.54 9.43
C VAL A 36 -6.12 -1.30 10.74
N GLU A 37 -5.39 -2.41 10.77
CA GLU A 37 -5.10 -3.18 11.97
C GLU A 37 -3.58 -3.40 12.08
N LEU A 38 -3.10 -3.84 13.23
CA LEU A 38 -1.68 -4.16 13.38
C LEU A 38 -1.28 -5.25 12.38
N GLY A 39 -0.35 -4.92 11.48
CA GLY A 39 0.15 -5.84 10.47
C GLY A 39 -0.81 -6.10 9.31
N TYR A 40 -1.90 -5.32 9.20
CA TYR A 40 -2.88 -5.47 8.13
C TYR A 40 -3.42 -4.12 7.68
N VAL A 41 -3.42 -3.89 6.37
CA VAL A 41 -4.04 -2.69 5.78
C VAL A 41 -4.85 -3.09 4.57
N LYS A 42 -6.05 -2.54 4.45
CA LYS A 42 -6.91 -2.66 3.28
C LYS A 42 -7.06 -1.27 2.66
N MET A 43 -6.89 -1.19 1.35
CA MET A 43 -6.99 0.05 0.59
C MET A 43 -7.92 -0.11 -0.59
N ALA A 44 -8.60 0.97 -0.95
CA ALA A 44 -9.25 1.11 -2.25
C ALA A 44 -8.28 1.75 -3.22
N ALA A 45 -8.30 1.32 -4.48
CA ALA A 45 -7.51 1.92 -5.55
C ALA A 45 -8.30 1.92 -6.86
N ARG A 46 -8.05 2.91 -7.71
CA ARG A 46 -8.77 3.04 -8.98
C ARG A 46 -7.84 3.56 -10.06
N ALA A 47 -7.66 2.77 -11.12
CA ALA A 47 -6.94 3.20 -12.32
C ALA A 47 -7.88 3.95 -13.25
N ASP A 48 -7.37 4.96 -13.93
CA ASP A 48 -8.12 5.75 -14.90
C ASP A 48 -7.27 6.06 -16.16
N GLY A 49 -7.74 6.95 -17.01
CA GLY A 49 -7.07 7.29 -18.26
C GLY A 49 -5.66 7.85 -18.14
N ARG A 50 -5.20 8.19 -16.93
CA ARG A 50 -3.83 8.66 -16.67
C ARG A 50 -2.81 7.54 -16.50
N HIS A 51 -3.27 6.28 -16.42
CA HIS A 51 -2.45 5.13 -16.02
C HIS A 51 -2.31 4.09 -17.13
N LEU A 52 -2.39 4.50 -18.39
CA LEU A 52 -2.43 3.58 -19.52
C LEU A 52 -1.04 3.34 -20.12
N ASN A 53 -0.84 2.14 -20.65
CA ASN A 53 0.31 1.78 -21.45
C ASN A 53 0.08 2.22 -22.93
N PRO A 54 1.07 2.09 -23.84
CA PRO A 54 0.91 2.51 -25.22
C PRO A 54 -0.22 1.83 -26.00
N LEU A 55 -0.66 0.66 -25.56
CA LEU A 55 -1.74 -0.09 -26.22
C LEU A 55 -3.11 0.21 -25.63
N GLY A 56 -3.20 1.10 -24.64
CA GLY A 56 -4.47 1.55 -24.06
C GLY A 56 -4.97 0.73 -22.86
N GLY A 57 -4.25 -0.28 -22.44
CA GLY A 57 -4.54 -0.99 -21.20
C GLY A 57 -3.91 -0.29 -20.00
N VAL A 58 -4.35 -0.63 -18.79
CA VAL A 58 -3.74 -0.10 -17.57
C VAL A 58 -2.31 -0.60 -17.46
N HIS A 59 -1.37 0.33 -17.26
CA HIS A 59 0.04 0.03 -17.10
C HIS A 59 0.26 -0.80 -15.82
N GLY A 60 1.09 -1.84 -15.90
CA GLY A 60 1.41 -2.69 -14.75
C GLY A 60 2.04 -1.93 -13.58
N GLY A 61 2.68 -0.80 -13.86
CA GLY A 61 3.20 0.09 -12.81
C GLY A 61 2.14 0.63 -11.85
N PHE A 62 0.87 0.71 -12.27
CA PHE A 62 -0.23 1.07 -11.38
C PHE A 62 -0.38 0.02 -10.26
N ALA A 63 -0.50 -1.26 -10.64
CA ALA A 63 -0.60 -2.35 -9.67
C ALA A 63 0.62 -2.40 -8.75
N ALA A 64 1.82 -2.23 -9.31
CA ALA A 64 3.06 -2.21 -8.52
C ALA A 64 3.06 -1.10 -7.48
N THR A 65 2.62 0.11 -7.84
CA THR A 65 2.54 1.25 -6.90
C THR A 65 1.55 0.98 -5.77
N VAL A 66 0.36 0.47 -6.09
CA VAL A 66 -0.65 0.16 -5.08
C VAL A 66 -0.17 -0.93 -4.13
N LEU A 67 0.48 -1.96 -4.67
CA LEU A 67 1.01 -3.06 -3.86
C LEU A 67 2.19 -2.64 -3.00
N ASP A 68 3.05 -1.75 -3.50
CA ASP A 68 4.10 -1.15 -2.67
C ASP A 68 3.49 -0.36 -1.50
N SER A 69 2.47 0.43 -1.77
CA SER A 69 1.81 1.22 -0.74
C SER A 69 1.12 0.35 0.31
N VAL A 70 0.35 -0.65 -0.08
CA VAL A 70 -0.39 -1.47 0.88
C VAL A 70 0.51 -2.37 1.72
N THR A 71 1.60 -2.90 1.14
CA THR A 71 2.58 -3.71 1.89
C THR A 71 3.42 -2.84 2.83
N GLY A 72 3.87 -1.68 2.35
CA GLY A 72 4.60 -0.71 3.17
C GLY A 72 3.75 -0.19 4.33
N CYS A 73 2.49 0.13 4.08
CA CYS A 73 1.56 0.57 5.13
C CYS A 73 1.30 -0.55 6.14
N ALA A 74 1.22 -1.81 5.72
CA ALA A 74 1.08 -2.94 6.65
C ALA A 74 2.27 -3.01 7.61
N VAL A 75 3.50 -2.87 7.10
CA VAL A 75 4.70 -2.80 7.94
C VAL A 75 4.64 -1.57 8.84
N HIS A 76 4.32 -0.40 8.29
CA HIS A 76 4.24 0.87 9.04
C HIS A 76 3.26 0.76 10.21
N SER A 77 2.15 0.06 10.05
CA SER A 77 1.17 -0.12 11.13
C SER A 77 1.75 -0.72 12.41
N MET A 78 2.88 -1.42 12.31
CA MET A 78 3.54 -2.08 13.43
C MET A 78 4.73 -1.30 13.99
N LEU A 79 4.99 -0.10 13.49
CA LEU A 79 6.15 0.70 13.90
C LEU A 79 5.75 1.79 14.90
N ASP A 80 6.64 1.99 15.89
CA ASP A 80 6.47 3.06 16.87
C ASP A 80 6.67 4.44 16.25
N ALA A 81 6.23 5.48 16.96
CA ALA A 81 6.47 6.86 16.54
C ALA A 81 7.96 7.14 16.33
N GLY A 82 8.29 7.84 15.26
CA GLY A 82 9.67 8.18 14.92
C GLY A 82 10.46 7.07 14.22
N VAL A 83 9.89 5.87 14.07
CA VAL A 83 10.52 4.78 13.32
C VAL A 83 10.09 4.86 11.86
N GLY A 84 11.06 4.98 10.96
CA GLY A 84 10.82 5.01 9.52
C GLY A 84 10.99 3.65 8.87
N TYR A 85 10.61 3.57 7.61
CA TYR A 85 10.82 2.37 6.79
C TYR A 85 10.99 2.77 5.32
N GLY A 86 11.59 1.87 4.56
CA GLY A 86 11.69 2.01 3.11
C GLY A 86 11.67 0.65 2.45
N THR A 87 10.90 0.50 1.39
CA THR A 87 10.88 -0.72 0.59
C THR A 87 12.21 -0.89 -0.13
N VAL A 88 12.88 -2.01 0.09
CA VAL A 88 14.17 -2.34 -0.56
C VAL A 88 14.03 -3.45 -1.59
N ASP A 89 12.92 -4.16 -1.57
CA ASP A 89 12.61 -5.24 -2.50
C ASP A 89 11.10 -5.33 -2.68
N LEU A 90 10.65 -5.30 -3.93
CA LEU A 90 9.24 -5.44 -4.28
C LEU A 90 9.13 -6.40 -5.45
N HIS A 91 8.50 -7.54 -5.22
CA HIS A 91 8.31 -8.55 -6.23
C HIS A 91 6.83 -8.66 -6.57
N VAL A 92 6.46 -8.27 -7.79
CA VAL A 92 5.06 -8.21 -8.24
C VAL A 92 4.82 -9.26 -9.31
N LYS A 93 3.75 -10.04 -9.13
CA LYS A 93 3.19 -10.91 -10.17
C LYS A 93 1.91 -10.29 -10.68
N MET A 94 1.87 -10.02 -11.98
CA MET A 94 0.70 -9.49 -12.67
C MET A 94 -0.05 -10.65 -13.32
N LEU A 95 -1.22 -10.98 -12.77
CA LEU A 95 -1.94 -12.21 -13.11
C LEU A 95 -3.08 -11.96 -14.09
N ARG A 96 -3.67 -10.76 -14.06
CA ARG A 96 -4.76 -10.34 -14.95
C ARG A 96 -4.60 -8.87 -15.29
N PRO A 97 -5.15 -8.41 -16.42
CA PRO A 97 -5.22 -6.98 -16.69
C PRO A 97 -5.97 -6.24 -15.58
N VAL A 98 -5.43 -5.11 -15.15
CA VAL A 98 -6.12 -4.24 -14.19
C VAL A 98 -7.26 -3.54 -14.93
N PRO A 99 -8.52 -3.66 -14.47
CA PRO A 99 -9.63 -2.96 -15.11
C PRO A 99 -9.54 -1.46 -14.84
N ARG A 100 -9.92 -0.67 -15.84
CA ARG A 100 -9.97 0.78 -15.75
C ARG A 100 -11.31 1.24 -15.18
N ASP A 101 -11.28 2.32 -14.41
CA ASP A 101 -12.47 3.00 -13.86
C ASP A 101 -13.32 2.09 -12.93
N VAL A 102 -12.67 1.16 -12.26
CA VAL A 102 -13.29 0.23 -11.33
C VAL A 102 -12.56 0.34 -9.99
N GLU A 103 -13.31 0.39 -8.89
CA GLU A 103 -12.71 0.37 -7.56
C GLU A 103 -12.13 -1.02 -7.28
N LEU A 104 -10.83 -1.06 -7.04
CA LEU A 104 -10.08 -2.26 -6.70
C LEU A 104 -9.82 -2.29 -5.21
N ILE A 105 -9.65 -3.48 -4.66
CA ILE A 105 -9.31 -3.68 -3.25
C ILE A 105 -7.90 -4.26 -3.16
N ALA A 106 -7.05 -3.54 -2.44
CA ALA A 106 -5.70 -3.99 -2.11
C ALA A 106 -5.65 -4.36 -0.63
N GLU A 107 -5.01 -5.48 -0.32
CA GLU A 107 -4.79 -5.92 1.05
C GLU A 107 -3.32 -6.24 1.25
N GLY A 108 -2.74 -5.78 2.37
CA GLY A 108 -1.38 -6.08 2.77
C GLY A 108 -1.34 -6.70 4.15
N ARG A 109 -0.49 -7.72 4.33
CA ARG A 109 -0.27 -8.39 5.61
C ARG A 109 1.21 -8.56 5.87
N VAL A 110 1.63 -8.23 7.09
CA VAL A 110 2.97 -8.53 7.55
C VAL A 110 3.09 -10.02 7.81
N ILE A 111 4.15 -10.62 7.28
CA ILE A 111 4.49 -12.03 7.52
C ILE A 111 5.74 -12.18 8.39
N HIS A 112 6.54 -11.12 8.51
CA HIS A 112 7.73 -11.11 9.37
C HIS A 112 8.07 -9.68 9.77
N LEU A 113 8.37 -9.49 11.04
CA LEU A 113 8.90 -8.23 11.55
C LEU A 113 10.03 -8.52 12.52
N SER A 114 11.19 -7.94 12.26
CA SER A 114 12.35 -7.97 13.14
C SER A 114 12.87 -6.54 13.36
N ARG A 115 14.01 -6.39 14.04
CA ARG A 115 14.56 -5.08 14.33
C ARG A 115 14.80 -4.23 13.06
N SER A 116 15.30 -4.86 12.00
CA SER A 116 15.73 -4.15 10.78
C SER A 116 14.93 -4.47 9.54
N LEU A 117 14.10 -5.50 9.56
CA LEU A 117 13.33 -5.95 8.41
C LEU A 117 11.86 -6.12 8.73
N GLY A 118 11.02 -5.66 7.79
CA GLY A 118 9.61 -6.01 7.75
C GLY A 118 9.30 -6.64 6.40
N VAL A 119 8.66 -7.80 6.39
CA VAL A 119 8.25 -8.47 5.16
C VAL A 119 6.73 -8.58 5.15
N ALA A 120 6.13 -8.21 4.04
CA ALA A 120 4.68 -8.24 3.85
C ALA A 120 4.32 -8.81 2.51
N GLU A 121 3.13 -9.38 2.42
CA GLU A 121 2.48 -9.78 1.17
C GLU A 121 1.30 -8.86 0.89
N GLY A 122 1.00 -8.69 -0.39
CA GLY A 122 -0.15 -7.90 -0.83
C GLY A 122 -0.87 -8.54 -2.00
N THR A 123 -2.18 -8.30 -2.07
CA THR A 123 -3.01 -8.68 -3.20
C THR A 123 -3.80 -7.48 -3.68
N LEU A 124 -4.02 -7.42 -4.99
CA LEU A 124 -4.92 -6.46 -5.62
C LEU A 124 -6.04 -7.25 -6.29
N LYS A 125 -7.29 -6.94 -5.94
CA LYS A 125 -8.47 -7.70 -6.38
C LYS A 125 -9.51 -6.81 -7.02
N THR A 126 -10.27 -7.39 -7.95
CA THR A 126 -11.47 -6.79 -8.50
C THR A 126 -12.63 -6.90 -7.50
N PRO A 127 -13.75 -6.16 -7.72
CA PRO A 127 -14.93 -6.27 -6.85
C PRO A 127 -15.53 -7.67 -6.77
N ASP A 128 -15.37 -8.49 -7.83
CA ASP A 128 -15.81 -9.89 -7.85
C ASP A 128 -14.74 -10.86 -7.32
N ASP A 129 -13.80 -10.34 -6.53
CA ASP A 129 -12.79 -11.10 -5.77
C ASP A 129 -11.76 -11.84 -6.63
N LYS A 130 -11.53 -11.41 -7.85
CA LYS A 130 -10.47 -11.96 -8.71
C LYS A 130 -9.15 -11.26 -8.44
N ILE A 131 -8.09 -12.03 -8.18
CA ILE A 131 -6.75 -11.48 -7.97
C ILE A 131 -6.19 -11.01 -9.32
N VAL A 132 -5.90 -9.73 -9.44
CA VAL A 132 -5.25 -9.15 -10.63
C VAL A 132 -3.74 -9.07 -10.47
N ALA A 133 -3.25 -8.91 -9.25
CA ALA A 133 -1.81 -8.89 -8.95
C ALA A 133 -1.55 -9.32 -7.51
N HIS A 134 -0.35 -9.87 -7.30
CA HIS A 134 0.17 -10.25 -5.99
C HIS A 134 1.59 -9.72 -5.83
N ALA A 135 1.95 -9.32 -4.62
CA ALA A 135 3.32 -8.90 -4.34
C ALA A 135 3.83 -9.45 -3.01
N SER A 136 5.13 -9.58 -2.93
CA SER A 136 5.88 -9.66 -1.68
C SER A 136 6.84 -8.48 -1.62
N ALA A 137 6.99 -7.89 -0.43
CA ALA A 137 7.84 -6.73 -0.23
C ALA A 137 8.69 -6.91 1.02
N THR A 138 9.93 -6.44 0.94
CA THR A 138 10.82 -6.32 2.09
C THR A 138 11.09 -4.86 2.36
N CYS A 139 10.86 -4.43 3.60
CA CYS A 139 11.14 -3.08 4.05
C CYS A 139 12.33 -3.10 5.01
N PHE A 140 13.24 -2.15 4.83
CA PHE A 140 14.25 -1.83 5.83
C PHE A 140 13.63 -0.89 6.87
N ILE A 141 13.82 -1.19 8.14
CA ILE A 141 13.27 -0.40 9.24
C ILE A 141 14.36 0.52 9.78
N GLN A 142 14.10 1.82 9.76
CA GLN A 142 15.02 2.86 10.19
C GLN A 142 14.63 3.33 11.60
N ARG A 143 15.36 2.84 12.59
CA ARG A 143 15.15 3.25 13.96
C ARG A 143 16.01 4.47 14.30
N PRO A 144 15.53 5.41 15.12
CA PRO A 144 16.35 6.52 15.60
C PRO A 144 17.53 5.97 16.42
N GLN A 145 18.67 6.65 16.30
CA GLN A 145 19.89 6.33 17.07
C GLN A 145 19.75 6.84 18.49
#